data_b20e707df53923cbb491c8ef6cd22cd0
#
_entry.id   b20e707df53923cbb491c8ef6cd22cd0
#
_cell.length_a   1.000
_cell.length_b   1.000
_cell.length_c   1.000
_cell.angle_alpha   90.00
_cell.angle_beta   90.00
_cell.angle_gamma   90.00
#
_symmetry.space_group_name_H-M   'P 1'
#
loop_
_entity.id
_entity.type
_entity.pdbx_description
1 polymer ?
#
loop_
_entity_poly.entity_id
_entity_poly.type
_entity_poly.pdbx_seq_one_letter_code
_entity_poly.pdbx_strand_id
1 'polypeptide(L)'
;VQAKNKSGAFVYMKVDKNMQKVMLQDIQYIESWKDYIKVFLSGGKCLLVKQSITATENMLAEHQFIRIHRSYIVSVAKITAYNNLTVTVDRMELPIGRLYKQSVMEFFQATL
;
A
#
# COMPACT_ATOMS: atom_id res chain seq x y z
N VAL A 1 -3.79 20.16 -4.04
CA VAL A 1 -3.29 19.40 -2.91
C VAL A 1 -2.01 18.70 -3.27
N GLN A 2 -1.07 18.79 -2.38
CA GLN A 2 0.22 18.18 -2.59
C GLN A 2 0.16 16.69 -2.34
N ALA A 3 0.78 15.93 -3.23
CA ALA A 3 0.98 14.54 -3.00
C ALA A 3 1.96 14.36 -1.84
N LYS A 4 1.64 13.43 -0.95
CA LYS A 4 2.55 13.13 0.15
C LYS A 4 3.75 12.29 -0.31
N ASN A 5 3.55 11.48 -1.35
CA ASN A 5 4.62 10.65 -1.91
C ASN A 5 5.40 11.45 -2.95
N LYS A 6 6.24 12.33 -2.48
CA LYS A 6 7.07 13.11 -3.38
C LYS A 6 8.18 12.24 -3.94
N SER A 7 8.68 12.63 -5.10
CA SER A 7 9.86 12.00 -5.65
C SER A 7 10.99 12.07 -4.65
N GLY A 8 11.58 10.91 -4.34
CA GLY A 8 12.66 10.82 -3.37
C GLY A 8 12.23 10.48 -1.96
N ALA A 9 10.93 10.43 -1.66
CA ALA A 9 10.49 10.01 -0.34
C ALA A 9 10.77 8.52 -0.14
N PHE A 10 11.19 8.16 1.06
CA PHE A 10 11.56 6.78 1.36
C PHE A 10 11.32 6.46 2.81
N VAL A 11 11.31 5.16 3.11
CA VAL A 11 11.29 4.64 4.48
C VAL A 11 12.33 3.54 4.56
N TYR A 12 12.72 3.19 5.78
CA TYR A 12 13.57 2.03 6.02
C TYR A 12 12.71 0.90 6.54
N MET A 13 12.90 -0.29 5.97
CA MET A 13 12.20 -1.49 6.40
C MET A 13 13.22 -2.57 6.70
N LYS A 14 12.95 -3.36 7.74
CA LYS A 14 13.87 -4.41 8.13
C LYS A 14 13.64 -5.64 7.26
N VAL A 15 14.63 -5.95 6.44
CA VAL A 15 14.63 -7.12 5.58
C VAL A 15 15.78 -8.00 6.05
N ASP A 16 15.46 -9.19 6.56
CA ASP A 16 16.42 -10.04 7.22
C ASP A 16 17.07 -9.29 8.38
N LYS A 17 18.37 -9.06 8.32
CA LYS A 17 19.10 -8.40 9.40
C LYS A 17 19.45 -6.95 9.08
N ASN A 18 19.01 -6.46 7.91
CA ASN A 18 19.40 -5.14 7.45
C ASN A 18 18.20 -4.21 7.39
N MET A 19 18.46 -2.94 7.67
CA MET A 19 17.48 -1.89 7.38
C MET A 19 17.67 -1.46 5.94
N GLN A 20 16.70 -1.76 5.11
CA GLN A 20 16.77 -1.49 3.68
C GLN A 20 15.97 -0.24 3.34
N LYS A 21 16.57 0.63 2.56
CA LYS A 21 15.89 1.83 2.06
C LYS A 21 14.89 1.43 0.99
N VAL A 22 13.65 1.85 1.16
CA VAL A 22 12.58 1.54 0.22
C VAL A 22 11.98 2.85 -0.26
N MET A 23 12.09 3.10 -1.56
CA MET A 23 11.52 4.31 -2.14
C MET A 23 10.01 4.15 -2.21
N LEU A 24 9.27 5.12 -1.69
CA LEU A 24 7.81 5.02 -1.65
C LEU A 24 7.21 4.95 -3.05
N GLN A 25 7.82 5.64 -4.01
CA GLN A 25 7.33 5.62 -5.39
C GLN A 25 7.43 4.24 -6.03
N ASP A 26 8.25 3.34 -5.47
CA ASP A 26 8.40 2.00 -6.02
C ASP A 26 7.39 1.01 -5.43
N ILE A 27 6.71 1.37 -4.36
CA ILE A 27 5.77 0.47 -3.70
C ILE A 27 4.46 0.46 -4.48
N GLN A 28 4.01 -0.72 -4.87
CA GLN A 28 2.72 -0.89 -5.53
C GLN A 28 1.63 -1.20 -4.51
N TYR A 29 1.82 -2.24 -3.73
CA TYR A 29 0.89 -2.58 -2.67
C TYR A 29 1.60 -3.45 -1.65
N ILE A 30 0.93 -3.64 -0.51
CA ILE A 30 1.47 -4.37 0.63
C ILE A 30 0.43 -5.37 1.06
N GLU A 31 0.87 -6.61 1.31
CA GLU A 31 -0.01 -7.69 1.74
C GLU A 31 0.47 -8.23 3.08
N SER A 32 -0.47 -8.39 4.01
CA SER A 32 -0.20 -9.07 5.28
C SER A 32 -0.01 -10.56 5.02
N TRP A 33 1.03 -11.15 5.60
CA TRP A 33 1.31 -12.56 5.44
C TRP A 33 1.91 -13.11 6.73
N LYS A 34 1.09 -13.77 7.55
CA LYS A 34 1.52 -14.28 8.86
C LYS A 34 2.06 -13.13 9.71
N ASP A 35 3.23 -13.26 10.27
CA ASP A 35 3.87 -12.23 11.09
C ASP A 35 4.65 -11.21 10.27
N TYR A 36 4.51 -11.29 8.94
CA TYR A 36 5.28 -10.45 8.01
C TYR A 36 4.34 -9.66 7.14
N ILE A 37 4.91 -8.72 6.41
CA ILE A 37 4.25 -8.12 5.26
C ILE A 37 5.08 -8.41 4.03
N LYS A 38 4.40 -8.52 2.91
CA LYS A 38 5.03 -8.58 1.59
C LYS A 38 4.86 -7.23 0.95
N VAL A 39 5.98 -6.58 0.62
CA VAL A 39 5.98 -5.27 -0.02
C VAL A 39 6.28 -5.49 -1.49
N PHE A 40 5.28 -5.29 -2.34
CA PHE A 40 5.41 -5.51 -3.78
C PHE A 40 5.87 -4.23 -4.44
N LEU A 41 7.02 -4.29 -5.08
CA LEU A 41 7.66 -3.15 -5.70
C LEU A 41 7.52 -3.22 -7.22
N SER A 42 7.68 -2.07 -7.86
CA SER A 42 7.75 -2.00 -9.32
C SER A 42 8.86 -2.91 -9.81
N GLY A 43 8.64 -3.52 -10.98
CA GLY A 43 9.63 -4.43 -11.55
C GLY A 43 9.52 -5.86 -11.05
N GLY A 44 8.46 -6.17 -10.30
CA GLY A 44 8.22 -7.56 -9.87
C GLY A 44 8.96 -7.98 -8.61
N LYS A 45 9.65 -7.06 -7.96
CA LYS A 45 10.39 -7.38 -6.74
C LYS A 45 9.44 -7.39 -5.54
N CYS A 46 9.68 -8.29 -4.61
CA CYS A 46 8.89 -8.40 -3.38
C CYS A 46 9.82 -8.49 -2.19
N LEU A 47 9.57 -7.65 -1.18
CA LEU A 47 10.33 -7.69 0.06
C LEU A 47 9.49 -8.33 1.14
N LEU A 48 10.11 -9.16 1.97
CA LEU A 48 9.47 -9.77 3.12
C LEU A 48 9.98 -9.04 4.36
N VAL A 49 9.07 -8.36 5.05
CA VAL A 49 9.41 -7.49 6.17
C VAL A 49 8.67 -7.98 7.42
N LYS A 50 9.39 -8.17 8.52
CA LYS A 50 8.75 -8.59 9.76
C LYS A 50 8.14 -7.39 10.46
N GLN A 51 6.87 -7.15 10.17
CA GLN A 51 6.15 -5.99 10.65
C GLN A 51 4.67 -6.25 10.45
N SER A 52 3.83 -5.73 11.34
CA SER A 52 2.40 -5.87 11.15
C SER A 52 1.91 -4.89 10.09
N ILE A 53 0.81 -5.24 9.43
CA ILE A 53 0.23 -4.36 8.41
C ILE A 53 -0.31 -3.08 9.06
N THR A 54 -0.79 -3.16 10.30
CA THR A 54 -1.27 -1.97 11.01
C THR A 54 -0.12 -1.02 11.32
N ALA A 55 1.03 -1.54 11.77
CA ALA A 55 2.20 -0.70 11.99
C ALA A 55 2.67 -0.06 10.68
N THR A 56 2.58 -0.81 9.58
CA THR A 56 2.94 -0.30 8.26
C THR A 56 1.98 0.81 7.83
N GLU A 57 0.68 0.61 8.07
CA GLU A 57 -0.31 1.63 7.78
C GLU A 57 0.01 2.92 8.50
N ASN A 58 0.36 2.84 9.79
CA ASN A 58 0.71 4.01 10.58
C ASN A 58 1.99 4.69 10.06
N MET A 59 2.97 3.87 9.69
CA MET A 59 4.23 4.40 9.15
C MET A 59 4.00 5.17 7.84
N LEU A 60 3.03 4.77 7.05
CA LEU A 60 2.74 5.36 5.75
C LEU A 60 1.58 6.36 5.80
N ALA A 61 1.11 6.72 7.01
CA ALA A 61 -0.13 7.49 7.16
C ALA A 61 -0.07 8.86 6.50
N GLU A 62 1.11 9.49 6.42
CA GLU A 62 1.24 10.81 5.82
C GLU A 62 1.62 10.75 4.35
N HIS A 63 1.56 9.57 3.77
CA HIS A 63 1.84 9.37 2.36
C HIS A 63 0.58 8.86 1.68
N GLN A 64 0.58 8.84 0.37
CA GLN A 64 -0.63 8.48 -0.35
C GLN A 64 -0.77 6.96 -0.48
N PHE A 65 -1.10 6.34 0.63
CA PHE A 65 -1.43 4.92 0.69
C PHE A 65 -2.78 4.78 1.35
N ILE A 66 -3.54 3.79 0.94
CA ILE A 66 -4.87 3.56 1.49
C ILE A 66 -5.04 2.10 1.88
N ARG A 67 -5.56 1.87 3.09
CA ARG A 67 -5.90 0.52 3.55
C ARG A 67 -7.23 0.13 2.94
N ILE A 68 -7.26 -0.94 2.14
CA ILE A 68 -8.49 -1.35 1.45
C ILE A 68 -9.05 -2.66 1.99
N HIS A 69 -8.31 -3.33 2.85
CA HIS A 69 -8.67 -4.66 3.33
C HIS A 69 -7.83 -4.93 4.56
N ARG A 70 -8.27 -5.84 5.42
CA ARG A 70 -7.46 -6.16 6.60
C ARG A 70 -6.06 -6.65 6.21
N SER A 71 -5.92 -7.16 4.98
CA SER A 71 -4.64 -7.71 4.51
C SER A 71 -3.97 -6.87 3.42
N TYR A 72 -4.54 -5.75 2.99
CA TYR A 72 -3.98 -5.00 1.87
C TYR A 72 -3.94 -3.51 2.09
N ILE A 73 -2.79 -2.93 1.76
CA ILE A 73 -2.59 -1.48 1.63
C ILE A 73 -2.12 -1.23 0.20
N VAL A 74 -2.66 -0.23 -0.47
CA VAL A 74 -2.27 0.07 -1.85
C VAL A 74 -1.73 1.48 -1.97
N SER A 75 -0.81 1.67 -2.91
CA SER A 75 -0.33 2.99 -3.27
C SER A 75 -1.38 3.66 -4.16
N VAL A 76 -1.87 4.82 -3.73
CA VAL A 76 -2.89 5.54 -4.49
C VAL A 76 -2.41 5.85 -5.90
N ALA A 77 -1.15 6.23 -6.04
CA ALA A 77 -0.58 6.58 -7.34
C ALA A 77 -0.53 5.40 -8.32
N LYS A 78 -0.61 4.19 -7.81
CA LYS A 78 -0.50 2.99 -8.65
C LYS A 78 -1.84 2.37 -9.00
N ILE A 79 -2.94 2.93 -8.50
CA ILE A 79 -4.27 2.41 -8.77
C ILE A 79 -4.64 2.76 -10.20
N THR A 80 -4.99 1.74 -11.00
CA THR A 80 -5.39 1.94 -12.39
C THR A 80 -6.89 1.81 -12.61
N ALA A 81 -7.59 1.17 -11.69
CA ALA A 81 -9.04 1.00 -11.79
C ALA A 81 -9.61 0.60 -10.44
N TYR A 82 -10.89 0.86 -10.26
CA TYR A 82 -11.59 0.38 -9.06
C TYR A 82 -13.07 0.20 -9.36
N ASN A 83 -13.71 -0.62 -8.54
CA ASN A 83 -15.16 -0.75 -8.53
C ASN A 83 -15.59 -1.01 -7.08
N ASN A 84 -16.83 -1.45 -6.87
CA ASN A 84 -17.33 -1.67 -5.50
C ASN A 84 -16.67 -2.83 -4.79
N LEU A 85 -15.99 -3.70 -5.51
CA LEU A 85 -15.48 -4.95 -4.95
C LEU A 85 -13.96 -5.02 -4.96
N THR A 86 -13.30 -4.36 -5.90
CA THR A 86 -11.86 -4.51 -6.09
C THR A 86 -11.20 -3.19 -6.42
N VAL A 87 -9.90 -3.15 -6.13
CA VAL A 87 -8.99 -2.09 -6.57
C VAL A 87 -7.91 -2.76 -7.40
N THR A 88 -7.65 -2.23 -8.59
CA THR A 88 -6.63 -2.79 -9.48
C THR A 88 -5.36 -1.98 -9.38
N VAL A 89 -4.25 -2.66 -9.10
CA VAL A 89 -2.92 -2.08 -9.07
C VAL A 89 -2.09 -2.88 -10.06
N ASP A 90 -1.56 -2.20 -11.07
CA ASP A 90 -0.89 -2.85 -12.18
C ASP A 90 -1.89 -3.82 -12.83
N ARG A 91 -1.65 -5.12 -12.76
CA ARG A 91 -2.58 -6.11 -13.30
C ARG A 91 -3.24 -6.95 -12.22
N MET A 92 -3.03 -6.55 -10.96
CA MET A 92 -3.51 -7.31 -9.83
C MET A 92 -4.79 -6.68 -9.30
N GLU A 93 -5.87 -7.47 -9.25
CA GLU A 93 -7.12 -7.06 -8.63
C GLU A 93 -7.10 -7.47 -7.18
N LEU A 94 -7.21 -6.50 -6.29
CA LEU A 94 -7.17 -6.73 -4.86
C LEU A 94 -8.57 -6.49 -4.28
N PRO A 95 -9.04 -7.35 -3.38
CA PRO A 95 -10.39 -7.20 -2.83
C PRO A 95 -10.48 -6.03 -1.85
N ILE A 96 -11.64 -5.38 -1.86
CA ILE A 96 -11.96 -4.38 -0.84
C ILE A 96 -12.69 -5.11 0.28
N GLY A 97 -12.14 -5.03 1.50
CA GLY A 97 -12.76 -5.65 2.65
C GLY A 97 -14.08 -4.97 3.01
N ARG A 98 -15.04 -5.76 3.50
CA ARG A 98 -16.37 -5.21 3.81
C ARG A 98 -16.29 -4.05 4.79
N LEU A 99 -15.43 -4.15 5.80
CA LEU A 99 -15.30 -3.11 6.82
C LEU A 99 -14.58 -1.86 6.29
N TYR A 100 -13.96 -1.96 5.14
CA TYR A 100 -13.20 -0.86 4.54
C TYR A 100 -13.94 -0.20 3.39
N LYS A 101 -15.04 -0.78 2.96
CA LYS A 101 -15.71 -0.37 1.72
C LYS A 101 -16.15 1.09 1.78
N GLN A 102 -16.76 1.50 2.88
CA GLN A 102 -17.27 2.86 2.97
C GLN A 102 -16.14 3.88 2.89
N SER A 103 -15.07 3.69 3.66
CA SER A 103 -13.97 4.65 3.64
C SER A 103 -13.24 4.66 2.31
N VAL A 104 -13.13 3.50 1.65
CA VAL A 104 -12.49 3.43 0.33
C VAL A 104 -13.31 4.18 -0.71
N MET A 105 -14.62 3.97 -0.71
CA MET A 105 -15.50 4.66 -1.67
C MET A 105 -15.52 6.16 -1.41
N GLU A 106 -15.53 6.57 -0.14
CA GLU A 106 -15.45 7.99 0.19
C GLU A 106 -14.15 8.60 -0.27
N PHE A 107 -13.05 7.86 -0.14
CA PHE A 107 -11.77 8.33 -0.61
C PHE A 107 -11.81 8.60 -2.13
N PHE A 108 -12.32 7.64 -2.89
CA PHE A 108 -12.37 7.81 -4.35
C PHE A 108 -13.30 8.94 -4.75
N GLN A 109 -14.41 9.12 -4.07
CA GLN A 109 -15.33 10.21 -4.38
C GLN A 109 -14.70 11.57 -4.07
N ALA A 110 -13.93 11.65 -2.99
CA ALA A 110 -13.29 12.89 -2.60
C ALA A 110 -12.20 13.33 -3.57
N THR A 111 -11.65 12.39 -4.36
CA THR A 111 -10.57 12.70 -5.29
C THR A 111 -11.05 13.01 -6.71
N LEU A 112 -12.34 12.90 -6.97
CA LEU A 112 -12.89 13.19 -8.30
C LEU A 112 -12.96 14.68 -8.60
#